data_7ed2f6d725332fd2e7d4225ada8b0aed
#
_entry.id   7ed2f6d725332fd2e7d4225ada8b0aed
#
_cell.length_a   1.000
_cell.length_b   1.000
_cell.length_c   1.000
_cell.angle_alpha   90.00
_cell.angle_beta   90.00
_cell.angle_gamma   90.00
#
_symmetry.space_group_name_H-M   'P 1'
#
loop_
_entity.id
_entity.type
_entity.pdbx_description
1 polymer ?
#
loop_
_entity_poly.entity_id
_entity_poly.type
_entity_poly.pdbx_seq_one_letter_code
_entity_poly.pdbx_strand_id
1 'polypeptide(L)'
;MNKQKLLIVGGGGMVGATAAYACALRSVIEEIVLIDRNEDLAWGQAADINDAMGIDRNVVVHTGNYSDINDDDIVVITAGTPQLPGQTRLELIDVNAKIMRDIVKNIMANGAKPYLVIVSNPVDVLTYVALKESGLPKNRVFGTGTTLDTSRMKSYLADAFNVDSKAVDAYILGEHGDSSFSTIETAQIGEVPIREYPGFAEEMIDGIEQKVRERAYRVIETKKSTYFAIGFVVSKIVSALRKSTHTVYPVCSLAEGEYGLNNVVLGLPSTISSDGVKILAGYPLTEREKESLNKSAGIIAKMISHLDKAENC
;
A
#
# COMPACT_ATOMS: atom_id res chain seq x y z
N MET A 1 9.88 -9.84 26.36
CA MET A 1 9.45 -9.77 24.96
C MET A 1 9.88 -8.40 24.44
N ASN A 2 10.62 -8.32 23.35
CA ASN A 2 10.91 -7.04 22.72
C ASN A 2 9.59 -6.44 22.27
N LYS A 3 9.43 -5.12 22.47
CA LYS A 3 8.23 -4.40 22.05
C LYS A 3 8.27 -4.25 20.54
N GLN A 4 7.19 -4.59 19.83
CA GLN A 4 7.09 -4.46 18.37
C GLN A 4 7.38 -3.02 17.94
N LYS A 5 8.23 -2.84 16.93
CA LYS A 5 8.63 -1.56 16.36
C LYS A 5 8.11 -1.40 14.93
N LEU A 6 8.05 -0.16 14.49
CA LEU A 6 7.89 0.19 13.08
C LEU A 6 9.24 0.66 12.52
N LEU A 7 9.74 -0.01 11.50
CA LEU A 7 10.92 0.43 10.77
C LEU A 7 10.50 0.91 9.38
N ILE A 8 11.03 2.04 8.94
CA ILE A 8 10.69 2.63 7.63
C ILE A 8 11.97 2.75 6.80
N VAL A 9 12.09 1.90 5.79
CA VAL A 9 13.18 1.96 4.81
C VAL A 9 12.83 2.98 3.72
N GLY A 10 13.70 3.98 3.53
CA GLY A 10 13.40 5.19 2.79
C GLY A 10 12.82 6.28 3.71
N GLY A 11 13.16 6.22 5.01
CA GLY A 11 12.62 7.11 6.05
C GLY A 11 12.99 8.58 5.90
N GLY A 12 14.09 8.89 5.20
CA GLY A 12 14.47 10.27 4.85
C GLY A 12 13.60 10.89 3.75
N GLY A 13 12.98 10.06 2.89
CA GLY A 13 12.13 10.52 1.80
C GLY A 13 10.76 11.06 2.29
N MET A 14 10.10 11.87 1.44
CA MET A 14 8.81 12.51 1.78
C MET A 14 7.73 11.51 2.16
N VAL A 15 7.66 10.35 1.50
CA VAL A 15 6.66 9.30 1.79
C VAL A 15 6.96 8.65 3.14
N GLY A 16 8.24 8.26 3.37
CA GLY A 16 8.67 7.62 4.61
C GLY A 16 8.50 8.52 5.83
N ALA A 17 8.98 9.77 5.75
CA ALA A 17 8.82 10.76 6.82
C ALA A 17 7.35 11.06 7.12
N THR A 18 6.50 11.21 6.08
CA THR A 18 5.06 11.44 6.28
C THR A 18 4.38 10.22 6.91
N ALA A 19 4.78 9.00 6.53
CA ALA A 19 4.27 7.79 7.16
C ALA A 19 4.68 7.68 8.63
N ALA A 20 5.94 8.00 8.95
CA ALA A 20 6.42 8.10 10.33
C ALA A 20 5.62 9.11 11.15
N TYR A 21 5.49 10.33 10.63
CA TYR A 21 4.72 11.39 11.29
C TYR A 21 3.26 11.00 11.51
N ALA A 22 2.60 10.41 10.50
CA ALA A 22 1.21 9.97 10.62
C ALA A 22 1.04 8.85 11.66
N CYS A 23 2.00 7.91 11.74
CA CYS A 23 2.01 6.86 12.77
C CYS A 23 2.27 7.44 14.17
N ALA A 24 3.21 8.37 14.31
CA ALA A 24 3.54 9.03 15.56
C ALA A 24 2.36 9.86 16.08
N LEU A 25 1.80 10.76 15.26
CA LEU A 25 0.67 11.62 15.61
C LEU A 25 -0.56 10.82 16.06
N ARG A 26 -0.76 9.62 15.50
CA ARG A 26 -1.87 8.72 15.84
C ARG A 26 -1.53 7.74 16.96
N SER A 27 -0.32 7.81 17.51
CA SER A 27 0.18 6.88 18.54
C SER A 27 -0.11 5.41 18.18
N VAL A 28 0.21 5.06 16.93
CA VAL A 28 -0.09 3.71 16.41
C VAL A 28 0.86 2.68 17.02
N ILE A 29 2.11 3.09 17.21
CA ILE A 29 3.19 2.30 17.76
C ILE A 29 4.13 3.22 18.55
N GLU A 30 4.84 2.67 19.53
CA GLU A 30 5.59 3.51 20.48
C GLU A 30 7.02 3.83 20.02
N GLU A 31 7.57 3.03 19.10
CA GLU A 31 8.93 3.21 18.57
C GLU A 31 8.93 3.13 17.06
N ILE A 32 9.49 4.14 16.40
CA ILE A 32 9.62 4.25 14.95
C ILE A 32 11.09 4.47 14.60
N VAL A 33 11.63 3.60 13.76
CA VAL A 33 13.04 3.63 13.32
C VAL A 33 13.09 4.03 11.85
N LEU A 34 13.81 5.09 11.52
CA LEU A 34 14.02 5.52 10.14
C LEU A 34 15.34 4.97 9.61
N ILE A 35 15.27 4.24 8.51
CA ILE A 35 16.43 3.69 7.80
C ILE A 35 16.48 4.36 6.43
N ASP A 36 17.58 5.01 6.10
CA ASP A 36 17.81 5.62 4.79
C ASP A 36 19.32 5.58 4.45
N ARG A 37 19.63 5.54 3.15
CA ARG A 37 21.01 5.67 2.67
C ARG A 37 21.61 7.06 2.95
N ASN A 38 20.74 8.07 3.05
CA ASN A 38 21.09 9.41 3.49
C ASN A 38 20.75 9.54 4.98
N GLU A 39 21.69 9.14 5.83
CA GLU A 39 21.54 9.10 7.29
C GLU A 39 21.25 10.48 7.88
N ASP A 40 21.89 11.54 7.37
CA ASP A 40 21.66 12.91 7.81
C ASP A 40 20.22 13.36 7.55
N LEU A 41 19.68 13.02 6.39
CA LEU A 41 18.30 13.35 6.06
C LEU A 41 17.32 12.55 6.94
N ALA A 42 17.58 11.28 7.18
CA ALA A 42 16.75 10.46 8.08
C ALA A 42 16.81 11.00 9.51
N TRP A 43 18.00 11.41 9.99
CA TRP A 43 18.15 12.04 11.30
C TRP A 43 17.35 13.34 11.39
N GLY A 44 17.43 14.21 10.37
CA GLY A 44 16.67 15.45 10.32
C GLY A 44 15.15 15.21 10.40
N GLN A 45 14.63 14.22 9.65
CA GLN A 45 13.21 13.84 9.71
C GLN A 45 12.83 13.30 11.10
N ALA A 46 13.66 12.45 11.69
CA ALA A 46 13.40 11.90 13.03
C ALA A 46 13.39 12.99 14.11
N ALA A 47 14.34 13.94 14.04
CA ALA A 47 14.43 15.06 14.98
C ALA A 47 13.20 15.95 14.90
N ASP A 48 12.80 16.37 13.70
CA ASP A 48 11.63 17.23 13.47
C ASP A 48 10.32 16.57 13.94
N ILE A 49 10.16 15.26 13.69
CA ILE A 49 9.01 14.51 14.20
C ILE A 49 9.03 14.41 15.73
N ASN A 50 10.19 14.18 16.36
CA ASN A 50 10.31 14.15 17.82
C ASN A 50 10.00 15.53 18.44
N ASP A 51 10.39 16.62 17.80
CA ASP A 51 10.06 17.98 18.28
C ASP A 51 8.53 18.17 18.30
N ALA A 52 7.83 17.68 17.27
CA ALA A 52 6.35 17.69 17.26
C ALA A 52 5.74 16.78 18.34
N MET A 53 6.37 15.62 18.62
CA MET A 53 5.91 14.68 19.67
C MET A 53 6.34 15.10 21.07
N GLY A 54 7.23 16.09 21.21
CA GLY A 54 7.71 16.60 22.49
C GLY A 54 6.63 17.10 23.46
N ILE A 55 5.44 17.38 22.93
CA ILE A 55 4.26 17.80 23.70
C ILE A 55 3.62 16.61 24.43
N ASP A 56 3.51 15.43 23.77
CA ASP A 56 2.77 14.27 24.29
C ASP A 56 3.65 13.06 24.64
N ARG A 57 4.86 12.97 24.12
CA ARG A 57 5.89 11.92 24.35
C ARG A 57 5.41 10.45 24.32
N ASN A 58 4.41 10.14 23.53
CA ASN A 58 3.89 8.78 23.42
C ASN A 58 4.64 7.91 22.41
N VAL A 59 5.45 8.52 21.56
CA VAL A 59 6.20 7.86 20.49
C VAL A 59 7.61 8.41 20.43
N VAL A 60 8.58 7.53 20.20
CA VAL A 60 9.98 7.90 19.94
C VAL A 60 10.30 7.59 18.50
N VAL A 61 10.89 8.56 17.79
CA VAL A 61 11.36 8.38 16.41
C VAL A 61 12.86 8.58 16.39
N HIS A 62 13.61 7.66 15.84
CA HIS A 62 15.06 7.73 15.72
C HIS A 62 15.55 7.07 14.43
N THR A 63 16.81 7.29 14.08
CA THR A 63 17.47 6.57 12.99
C THR A 63 17.99 5.21 13.48
N GLY A 64 18.13 4.25 12.59
CA GLY A 64 18.67 2.93 12.89
C GLY A 64 19.13 2.18 11.65
N ASN A 65 19.37 0.90 11.82
CA ASN A 65 19.94 0.02 10.82
C ASN A 65 19.09 -1.25 10.62
N TYR A 66 19.37 -2.01 9.58
CA TYR A 66 18.70 -3.29 9.33
C TYR A 66 18.91 -4.32 10.46
N SER A 67 20.01 -4.21 11.22
CA SER A 67 20.25 -5.06 12.40
C SER A 67 19.28 -4.81 13.56
N ASP A 68 18.57 -3.70 13.56
CA ASP A 68 17.58 -3.37 14.59
C ASP A 68 16.24 -4.10 14.40
N ILE A 69 16.07 -4.77 13.26
CA ILE A 69 14.84 -5.51 12.93
C ILE A 69 14.77 -6.80 13.75
N ASN A 70 13.63 -7.02 14.39
CA ASN A 70 13.35 -8.24 15.16
C ASN A 70 12.16 -8.99 14.57
N ASP A 71 11.91 -10.18 15.10
CA ASP A 71 10.70 -10.94 14.79
C ASP A 71 9.44 -10.11 15.10
N ASP A 72 8.45 -10.23 14.21
CA ASP A 72 7.16 -9.56 14.29
C ASP A 72 7.20 -8.02 14.20
N ASP A 73 8.36 -7.39 14.04
CA ASP A 73 8.43 -5.96 13.70
C ASP A 73 7.72 -5.68 12.36
N ILE A 74 7.26 -4.44 12.19
CA ILE A 74 6.63 -4.00 10.94
C ILE A 74 7.65 -3.18 10.16
N VAL A 75 8.03 -3.65 8.97
CA VAL A 75 8.94 -2.95 8.08
C VAL A 75 8.18 -2.40 6.90
N VAL A 76 8.13 -1.07 6.79
CA VAL A 76 7.51 -0.36 5.67
C VAL A 76 8.59 0.06 4.70
N ILE A 77 8.48 -0.33 3.42
CA ILE A 77 9.47 -0.02 2.39
C ILE A 77 8.91 1.05 1.47
N THR A 78 9.47 2.25 1.56
CA THR A 78 9.13 3.42 0.72
C THR A 78 10.24 3.81 -0.23
N ALA A 79 11.40 3.14 -0.12
CA ALA A 79 12.58 3.41 -0.93
C ALA A 79 12.39 2.96 -2.38
N GLY A 80 12.79 3.78 -3.32
CA GLY A 80 12.73 3.54 -4.75
C GLY A 80 13.03 4.81 -5.53
N THR A 81 13.19 4.70 -6.84
CA THR A 81 13.37 5.85 -7.73
C THR A 81 12.06 6.21 -8.41
N PRO A 82 11.74 7.51 -8.58
CA PRO A 82 10.64 7.93 -9.42
C PRO A 82 10.92 7.65 -10.89
N GLN A 83 9.88 7.54 -11.70
CA GLN A 83 10.04 7.43 -13.15
C GLN A 83 10.67 8.71 -13.71
N LEU A 84 11.71 8.54 -14.50
CA LEU A 84 12.38 9.66 -15.19
C LEU A 84 11.67 10.01 -16.51
N PRO A 85 11.77 11.27 -16.98
CA PRO A 85 11.27 11.63 -18.30
C PRO A 85 11.90 10.74 -19.39
N GLY A 86 11.07 10.14 -20.25
CA GLY A 86 11.50 9.23 -21.30
C GLY A 86 11.78 7.78 -20.88
N GLN A 87 11.77 7.49 -19.59
CA GLN A 87 11.94 6.12 -19.07
C GLN A 87 10.66 5.31 -19.28
N THR A 88 10.80 4.11 -19.82
CA THR A 88 9.68 3.17 -19.97
C THR A 88 9.28 2.58 -18.60
N ARG A 89 8.05 2.06 -18.53
CA ARG A 89 7.57 1.39 -17.31
C ARG A 89 8.40 0.13 -16.96
N LEU A 90 8.86 -0.61 -17.97
CA LEU A 90 9.69 -1.81 -17.77
C LEU A 90 11.07 -1.44 -17.21
N GLU A 91 11.73 -0.43 -17.75
CA GLU A 91 13.02 0.05 -17.22
C GLU A 91 12.90 0.53 -15.77
N LEU A 92 11.79 1.18 -15.41
CA LEU A 92 11.53 1.56 -14.02
C LEU A 92 11.36 0.32 -13.11
N ILE A 93 10.66 -0.70 -13.61
CA ILE A 93 10.47 -1.97 -12.90
C ILE A 93 11.82 -2.62 -12.63
N ASP A 94 12.70 -2.72 -13.63
CA ASP A 94 14.02 -3.37 -13.48
C ASP A 94 14.88 -2.67 -12.42
N VAL A 95 14.93 -1.34 -12.46
CA VAL A 95 15.69 -0.55 -11.48
C VAL A 95 15.12 -0.73 -10.07
N ASN A 96 13.81 -0.57 -9.89
CA ASN A 96 13.20 -0.65 -8.56
C ASN A 96 13.15 -2.08 -8.03
N ALA A 97 13.04 -3.10 -8.89
CA ALA A 97 13.15 -4.50 -8.48
C ALA A 97 14.55 -4.82 -7.91
N LYS A 98 15.62 -4.30 -8.54
CA LYS A 98 16.98 -4.45 -8.01
C LYS A 98 17.12 -3.79 -6.63
N ILE A 99 16.63 -2.56 -6.49
CA ILE A 99 16.63 -1.84 -5.20
C ILE A 99 15.85 -2.64 -4.14
N MET A 100 14.67 -3.16 -4.50
CA MET A 100 13.84 -3.96 -3.59
C MET A 100 14.56 -5.24 -3.13
N ARG A 101 15.21 -5.96 -4.04
CA ARG A 101 16.00 -7.16 -3.69
C ARG A 101 17.12 -6.83 -2.72
N ASP A 102 17.88 -5.76 -2.98
CA ASP A 102 18.99 -5.36 -2.10
C ASP A 102 18.47 -4.98 -0.70
N ILE A 103 17.34 -4.27 -0.62
CA ILE A 103 16.70 -3.93 0.66
C ILE A 103 16.26 -5.19 1.40
N VAL A 104 15.54 -6.09 0.73
CA VAL A 104 15.00 -7.30 1.35
C VAL A 104 16.13 -8.23 1.82
N LYS A 105 17.22 -8.37 1.05
CA LYS A 105 18.42 -9.11 1.49
C LYS A 105 18.97 -8.55 2.79
N ASN A 106 19.09 -7.23 2.90
CA ASN A 106 19.58 -6.59 4.12
C ASN A 106 18.61 -6.80 5.30
N ILE A 107 17.30 -6.72 5.07
CA ILE A 107 16.27 -7.00 6.10
C ILE A 107 16.40 -8.43 6.62
N MET A 108 16.60 -9.40 5.71
CA MET A 108 16.64 -10.82 6.05
C MET A 108 18.00 -11.30 6.57
N ALA A 109 19.05 -10.47 6.52
CA ALA A 109 20.43 -10.84 6.87
C ALA A 109 20.60 -11.29 8.34
N ASN A 110 19.79 -10.79 9.26
CA ASN A 110 19.84 -11.15 10.67
C ASN A 110 18.93 -12.34 11.04
N GLY A 111 18.19 -12.90 10.07
CA GLY A 111 17.28 -14.04 10.27
C GLY A 111 15.93 -13.71 10.91
N ALA A 112 15.63 -12.43 11.15
CA ALA A 112 14.34 -11.99 11.69
C ALA A 112 13.19 -12.26 10.70
N LYS A 113 11.98 -12.37 11.24
CA LYS A 113 10.74 -12.63 10.49
C LYS A 113 9.72 -11.49 10.67
N PRO A 114 10.01 -10.30 10.11
CA PRO A 114 9.10 -9.15 10.22
C PRO A 114 7.87 -9.28 9.32
N TYR A 115 6.94 -8.32 9.43
CA TYR A 115 5.95 -8.01 8.40
C TYR A 115 6.55 -7.00 7.43
N LEU A 116 6.43 -7.26 6.12
CA LEU A 116 6.88 -6.35 5.06
C LEU A 116 5.66 -5.67 4.41
N VAL A 117 5.62 -4.35 4.48
CA VAL A 117 4.57 -3.51 3.86
C VAL A 117 5.21 -2.68 2.76
N ILE A 118 4.90 -3.00 1.52
CA ILE A 118 5.49 -2.36 0.34
C ILE A 118 4.66 -1.14 -0.05
N VAL A 119 5.34 -0.01 -0.21
CA VAL A 119 4.75 1.28 -0.65
C VAL A 119 5.37 1.76 -1.96
N SER A 120 6.62 1.35 -2.22
CA SER A 120 7.36 1.72 -3.44
C SER A 120 6.65 1.23 -4.70
N ASN A 121 6.70 2.05 -5.76
CA ASN A 121 6.07 1.73 -7.04
C ASN A 121 7.06 1.13 -8.06
N PRO A 122 6.57 0.24 -8.93
CA PRO A 122 5.21 -0.31 -9.05
C PRO A 122 4.88 -1.33 -7.94
N VAL A 123 3.95 -0.98 -7.07
CA VAL A 123 3.73 -1.67 -5.79
C VAL A 123 3.38 -3.16 -5.94
N ASP A 124 2.56 -3.52 -6.93
CA ASP A 124 2.15 -4.91 -7.17
C ASP A 124 3.37 -5.80 -7.49
N VAL A 125 4.17 -5.36 -8.45
CA VAL A 125 5.37 -6.08 -8.90
C VAL A 125 6.44 -6.10 -7.81
N LEU A 126 6.66 -4.99 -7.11
CA LEU A 126 7.65 -4.92 -6.03
C LEU A 126 7.24 -5.74 -4.81
N THR A 127 5.94 -5.89 -4.56
CA THR A 127 5.43 -6.81 -3.53
C THR A 127 5.74 -8.27 -3.89
N TYR A 128 5.57 -8.66 -5.17
CA TYR A 128 5.97 -9.98 -5.64
C TYR A 128 7.47 -10.22 -5.47
N VAL A 129 8.31 -9.25 -5.87
CA VAL A 129 9.77 -9.32 -5.69
C VAL A 129 10.14 -9.48 -4.21
N ALA A 130 9.54 -8.67 -3.33
CA ALA A 130 9.79 -8.73 -1.90
C ALA A 130 9.39 -10.08 -1.29
N LEU A 131 8.26 -10.63 -1.71
CA LEU A 131 7.79 -11.94 -1.27
C LEU A 131 8.77 -13.06 -1.70
N LYS A 132 9.16 -13.06 -2.97
CA LYS A 132 10.09 -14.05 -3.54
C LYS A 132 11.47 -13.98 -2.87
N GLU A 133 12.01 -12.80 -2.69
CA GLU A 133 13.34 -12.58 -2.13
C GLU A 133 13.40 -12.87 -0.62
N SER A 134 12.35 -12.54 0.13
CA SER A 134 12.34 -12.72 1.58
C SER A 134 12.14 -14.18 2.01
N GLY A 135 11.46 -15.00 1.21
CA GLY A 135 11.03 -16.34 1.58
C GLY A 135 10.05 -16.37 2.78
N LEU A 136 9.51 -15.22 3.19
CA LEU A 136 8.51 -15.14 4.25
C LEU A 136 7.16 -15.70 3.77
N PRO A 137 6.31 -16.18 4.68
CA PRO A 137 4.94 -16.56 4.34
C PRO A 137 4.16 -15.40 3.71
N LYS A 138 3.26 -15.70 2.75
CA LYS A 138 2.50 -14.68 1.99
C LYS A 138 1.67 -13.73 2.85
N ASN A 139 1.25 -14.15 4.03
CA ASN A 139 0.54 -13.30 4.97
C ASN A 139 1.42 -12.23 5.64
N ARG A 140 2.74 -12.34 5.54
CA ARG A 140 3.69 -11.37 6.10
C ARG A 140 4.23 -10.36 5.10
N VAL A 141 3.96 -10.54 3.78
CA VAL A 141 4.47 -9.64 2.72
C VAL A 141 3.32 -9.17 1.86
N PHE A 142 3.04 -7.88 1.87
CA PHE A 142 1.96 -7.29 1.10
C PHE A 142 2.23 -5.81 0.83
N GLY A 143 1.56 -5.26 -0.18
CA GLY A 143 1.71 -3.86 -0.56
C GLY A 143 0.47 -3.03 -0.21
N THR A 144 0.61 -1.71 -0.22
CA THR A 144 -0.51 -0.79 0.03
C THR A 144 -1.63 -0.90 -1.00
N GLY A 145 -1.34 -1.42 -2.18
CA GLY A 145 -2.31 -1.70 -3.25
C GLY A 145 -3.12 -0.48 -3.64
N THR A 146 -4.38 -0.72 -3.88
CA THR A 146 -5.36 0.27 -4.29
C THR A 146 -6.11 0.94 -3.12
N THR A 147 -5.56 0.85 -1.90
CA THR A 147 -6.18 1.44 -0.70
C THR A 147 -6.34 2.96 -0.82
N LEU A 148 -5.33 3.65 -1.39
CA LEU A 148 -5.42 5.09 -1.60
C LEU A 148 -6.41 5.45 -2.71
N ASP A 149 -6.46 4.66 -3.78
CA ASP A 149 -7.41 4.88 -4.89
C ASP A 149 -8.85 4.68 -4.41
N THR A 150 -9.07 3.66 -3.59
CA THR A 150 -10.35 3.44 -2.89
C THR A 150 -10.73 4.62 -2.01
N SER A 151 -9.78 5.19 -1.25
CA SER A 151 -10.04 6.38 -0.44
C SER A 151 -10.46 7.59 -1.28
N ARG A 152 -9.83 7.79 -2.44
CA ARG A 152 -10.21 8.84 -3.40
C ARG A 152 -11.63 8.63 -3.94
N MET A 153 -11.95 7.40 -4.36
CA MET A 153 -13.29 7.06 -4.84
C MET A 153 -14.34 7.30 -3.77
N LYS A 154 -14.12 6.80 -2.56
CA LYS A 154 -15.04 7.03 -1.42
C LYS A 154 -15.25 8.51 -1.12
N SER A 155 -14.21 9.35 -1.25
CA SER A 155 -14.35 10.80 -1.11
C SER A 155 -15.24 11.41 -2.19
N TYR A 156 -15.07 11.02 -3.47
CA TYR A 156 -15.94 11.50 -4.55
C TYR A 156 -17.38 11.10 -4.36
N LEU A 157 -17.63 9.84 -3.97
CA LEU A 157 -18.98 9.34 -3.72
C LEU A 157 -19.61 10.04 -2.51
N ALA A 158 -18.85 10.23 -1.43
CA ALA A 158 -19.30 10.93 -0.24
C ALA A 158 -19.75 12.37 -0.56
N ASP A 159 -18.96 13.08 -1.36
CA ASP A 159 -19.28 14.44 -1.81
C ASP A 159 -20.55 14.43 -2.71
N ALA A 160 -20.65 13.49 -3.66
CA ALA A 160 -21.79 13.41 -4.57
C ALA A 160 -23.11 13.10 -3.86
N PHE A 161 -23.07 12.23 -2.85
CA PHE A 161 -24.26 11.79 -2.10
C PHE A 161 -24.47 12.57 -0.77
N ASN A 162 -23.60 13.52 -0.46
CA ASN A 162 -23.62 14.30 0.81
C ASN A 162 -23.65 13.40 2.06
N VAL A 163 -22.76 12.43 2.12
CA VAL A 163 -22.61 11.47 3.24
C VAL A 163 -21.18 11.43 3.77
N ASP A 164 -20.95 10.84 4.94
CA ASP A 164 -19.61 10.53 5.42
C ASP A 164 -18.99 9.43 4.53
N SER A 165 -17.71 9.59 4.15
CA SER A 165 -16.99 8.59 3.34
C SER A 165 -16.90 7.21 3.99
N LYS A 166 -17.06 7.11 5.31
CA LYS A 166 -17.12 5.84 6.04
C LYS A 166 -18.43 5.07 5.78
N ALA A 167 -19.50 5.78 5.37
CA ALA A 167 -20.76 5.15 5.02
C ALA A 167 -20.72 4.50 3.62
N VAL A 168 -19.72 4.82 2.80
CA VAL A 168 -19.54 4.27 1.46
C VAL A 168 -18.79 2.94 1.55
N ASP A 169 -19.41 1.86 1.10
CA ASP A 169 -18.78 0.55 0.95
C ASP A 169 -18.56 0.25 -0.54
N ALA A 170 -17.35 0.46 -1.00
CA ALA A 170 -16.90 0.22 -2.36
C ALA A 170 -15.36 0.20 -2.39
N TYR A 171 -14.77 -0.47 -3.38
CA TYR A 171 -13.32 -0.58 -3.55
C TYR A 171 -12.88 -0.26 -4.99
N ILE A 172 -11.66 0.24 -5.12
CA ILE A 172 -10.88 0.12 -6.35
C ILE A 172 -10.00 -1.12 -6.18
N LEU A 173 -10.04 -2.03 -7.16
CA LEU A 173 -9.34 -3.31 -7.14
C LEU A 173 -8.40 -3.45 -8.35
N GLY A 174 -7.59 -4.50 -8.34
CA GLY A 174 -6.68 -4.84 -9.42
C GLY A 174 -5.30 -4.23 -9.28
N GLU A 175 -4.64 -3.93 -10.38
CA GLU A 175 -3.34 -3.24 -10.43
C GLU A 175 -3.46 -1.83 -9.85
N HIS A 176 -2.49 -1.41 -9.05
CA HIS A 176 -2.33 0.02 -8.74
C HIS A 176 -1.80 0.76 -9.96
N GLY A 177 -2.68 1.07 -10.92
CA GLY A 177 -2.35 1.67 -12.21
C GLY A 177 -3.57 1.84 -13.10
N ASP A 178 -3.34 1.88 -14.42
CA ASP A 178 -4.37 2.21 -15.40
C ASP A 178 -5.44 1.11 -15.59
N SER A 179 -5.13 -0.12 -15.20
CA SER A 179 -6.08 -1.25 -15.27
C SER A 179 -6.88 -1.48 -13.98
N SER A 180 -6.73 -0.61 -12.98
CA SER A 180 -7.59 -0.62 -11.80
C SER A 180 -9.05 -0.42 -12.18
N PHE A 181 -9.95 -1.04 -11.44
CA PHE A 181 -11.39 -0.93 -11.67
C PHE A 181 -12.14 -0.75 -10.34
N SER A 182 -13.33 -0.18 -10.40
CA SER A 182 -14.19 0.03 -9.24
C SER A 182 -15.18 -1.13 -9.04
N THR A 183 -15.53 -1.40 -7.78
CA THR A 183 -16.67 -2.27 -7.45
C THR A 183 -17.96 -1.46 -7.32
N ILE A 184 -18.17 -0.52 -8.26
CA ILE A 184 -19.32 0.41 -8.20
C ILE A 184 -20.66 -0.29 -8.40
N GLU A 185 -20.65 -1.44 -9.08
CA GLU A 185 -21.87 -2.22 -9.36
C GLU A 185 -22.44 -2.86 -8.07
N THR A 186 -21.57 -3.16 -7.11
CA THR A 186 -21.92 -3.74 -5.81
C THR A 186 -21.79 -2.76 -4.66
N ALA A 187 -21.51 -1.48 -4.96
CA ALA A 187 -21.32 -0.44 -3.96
C ALA A 187 -22.57 -0.16 -3.14
N GLN A 188 -22.37 0.16 -1.85
CA GLN A 188 -23.43 0.51 -0.93
C GLN A 188 -23.13 1.82 -0.18
N ILE A 189 -24.18 2.48 0.28
CA ILE A 189 -24.11 3.62 1.20
C ILE A 189 -25.01 3.32 2.38
N GLY A 190 -24.42 3.07 3.56
CA GLY A 190 -25.18 2.71 4.75
C GLY A 190 -26.02 1.46 4.54
N GLU A 191 -25.46 0.40 3.92
CA GLU A 191 -26.11 -0.88 3.58
C GLU A 191 -27.18 -0.80 2.48
N VAL A 192 -27.43 0.40 1.91
CA VAL A 192 -28.36 0.58 0.77
C VAL A 192 -27.54 0.49 -0.53
N PRO A 193 -27.91 -0.36 -1.51
CA PRO A 193 -27.24 -0.37 -2.81
C PRO A 193 -27.19 1.04 -3.40
N ILE A 194 -26.06 1.43 -3.96
CA ILE A 194 -25.82 2.82 -4.40
C ILE A 194 -26.88 3.29 -5.41
N ARG A 195 -27.34 2.40 -6.30
CA ARG A 195 -28.36 2.71 -7.31
C ARG A 195 -29.78 2.86 -6.74
N GLU A 196 -30.02 2.38 -5.51
CA GLU A 196 -31.28 2.51 -4.79
C GLU A 196 -31.23 3.63 -3.75
N TYR A 197 -30.05 4.28 -3.59
CA TYR A 197 -29.89 5.35 -2.61
C TYR A 197 -30.72 6.60 -3.00
N PRO A 198 -31.40 7.24 -2.04
CA PRO A 198 -32.25 8.42 -2.34
C PRO A 198 -31.43 9.51 -3.04
N GLY A 199 -31.98 10.00 -4.17
CA GLY A 199 -31.31 11.03 -4.98
C GLY A 199 -30.26 10.52 -5.93
N PHE A 200 -30.12 9.20 -6.10
CA PHE A 200 -29.18 8.63 -7.08
C PHE A 200 -29.43 9.15 -8.50
N ALA A 201 -28.37 9.47 -9.20
CA ALA A 201 -28.35 9.71 -10.63
C ALA A 201 -27.08 9.08 -11.22
N GLU A 202 -27.17 8.51 -12.41
CA GLU A 202 -26.05 7.76 -13.03
C GLU A 202 -24.79 8.64 -13.20
N GLU A 203 -24.97 9.93 -13.43
CA GLU A 203 -23.88 10.92 -13.57
C GLU A 203 -23.03 11.06 -12.30
N MET A 204 -23.54 10.67 -11.12
CA MET A 204 -22.82 10.71 -9.85
C MET A 204 -21.67 9.69 -9.82
N ILE A 205 -21.87 8.55 -10.48
CA ILE A 205 -20.90 7.45 -10.54
C ILE A 205 -20.20 7.36 -11.89
N ASP A 206 -20.70 8.03 -12.91
CA ASP A 206 -20.12 7.98 -14.25
C ASP A 206 -18.69 8.51 -14.25
N GLY A 207 -17.79 7.79 -14.95
CA GLY A 207 -16.37 8.13 -15.04
C GLY A 207 -15.62 8.15 -13.70
N ILE A 208 -16.14 7.54 -12.62
CA ILE A 208 -15.51 7.57 -11.29
C ILE A 208 -14.06 7.07 -11.29
N GLU A 209 -13.77 6.02 -12.04
CA GLU A 209 -12.43 5.47 -12.17
C GLU A 209 -11.48 6.45 -12.83
N GLN A 210 -11.93 7.14 -13.87
CA GLN A 210 -11.15 8.17 -14.55
C GLN A 210 -10.88 9.35 -13.61
N LYS A 211 -11.88 9.84 -12.89
CA LYS A 211 -11.74 10.92 -11.89
C LYS A 211 -10.70 10.56 -10.82
N VAL A 212 -10.68 9.31 -10.36
CA VAL A 212 -9.69 8.81 -9.37
C VAL A 212 -8.27 8.86 -9.96
N ARG A 213 -8.06 8.36 -11.18
CA ARG A 213 -6.76 8.39 -11.87
C ARG A 213 -6.28 9.80 -12.15
N GLU A 214 -7.13 10.64 -12.72
CA GLU A 214 -6.80 12.04 -13.02
C GLU A 214 -6.38 12.83 -11.77
N ARG A 215 -7.05 12.61 -10.64
CA ARG A 215 -6.67 13.23 -9.37
C ARG A 215 -5.25 12.84 -8.95
N ALA A 216 -4.88 11.57 -9.12
CA ALA A 216 -3.53 11.09 -8.81
C ALA A 216 -2.49 11.78 -9.69
N TYR A 217 -2.69 11.80 -11.01
CA TYR A 217 -1.79 12.47 -11.95
C TYR A 217 -1.66 13.96 -11.67
N ARG A 218 -2.77 14.68 -11.45
CA ARG A 218 -2.75 16.11 -11.15
C ARG A 218 -1.97 16.43 -9.86
N VAL A 219 -2.09 15.60 -8.81
CA VAL A 219 -1.28 15.77 -7.59
C VAL A 219 0.20 15.59 -7.88
N ILE A 220 0.58 14.60 -8.67
CA ILE A 220 1.98 14.36 -9.05
C ILE A 220 2.51 15.50 -9.92
N GLU A 221 1.75 15.97 -10.89
CA GLU A 221 2.12 17.07 -11.75
C GLU A 221 2.40 18.37 -10.97
N THR A 222 1.54 18.69 -9.99
CA THR A 222 1.61 19.94 -9.22
C THR A 222 2.66 19.94 -8.13
N LYS A 223 2.80 18.83 -7.39
CA LYS A 223 3.70 18.76 -6.22
C LYS A 223 4.77 17.66 -6.32
N LYS A 224 4.93 17.03 -7.49
CA LYS A 224 5.92 16.02 -7.87
C LYS A 224 5.73 14.65 -7.24
N SER A 225 5.06 14.55 -6.11
CA SER A 225 4.73 13.26 -5.48
C SER A 225 3.52 13.38 -4.57
N THR A 226 2.81 12.27 -4.36
CA THR A 226 1.82 12.16 -3.28
C THR A 226 2.51 11.57 -2.06
N TYR A 227 2.29 12.15 -0.88
CA TYR A 227 2.87 11.63 0.36
C TYR A 227 1.95 11.75 1.57
N PHE A 228 1.14 12.82 1.73
CA PHE A 228 0.23 12.93 2.87
C PHE A 228 -0.80 11.80 2.92
N ALA A 229 -1.47 11.56 1.81
CA ALA A 229 -2.52 10.55 1.73
C ALA A 229 -1.97 9.13 1.91
N ILE A 230 -0.87 8.80 1.22
CA ILE A 230 -0.24 7.48 1.36
C ILE A 230 0.38 7.28 2.76
N GLY A 231 0.97 8.31 3.36
CA GLY A 231 1.46 8.24 4.75
C GLY A 231 0.33 7.94 5.74
N PHE A 232 -0.85 8.54 5.52
CA PHE A 232 -2.04 8.23 6.32
C PHE A 232 -2.52 6.78 6.10
N VAL A 233 -2.55 6.30 4.84
CA VAL A 233 -2.88 4.89 4.51
C VAL A 233 -1.93 3.93 5.23
N VAL A 234 -0.61 4.18 5.18
CA VAL A 234 0.38 3.38 5.92
C VAL A 234 0.04 3.34 7.40
N SER A 235 -0.28 4.48 8.02
CA SER A 235 -0.63 4.53 9.44
C SER A 235 -1.90 3.73 9.79
N LYS A 236 -2.85 3.59 8.85
CA LYS A 236 -4.04 2.74 9.02
C LYS A 236 -3.68 1.25 8.94
N ILE A 237 -2.83 0.88 7.98
CA ILE A 237 -2.35 -0.50 7.79
C ILE A 237 -1.52 -0.94 9.01
N VAL A 238 -0.56 -0.12 9.45
CA VAL A 238 0.25 -0.41 10.65
C VAL A 238 -0.64 -0.55 11.89
N SER A 239 -1.65 0.32 12.04
CA SER A 239 -2.62 0.21 13.13
C SER A 239 -3.41 -1.09 13.07
N ALA A 240 -3.80 -1.56 11.88
CA ALA A 240 -4.54 -2.80 11.70
C ALA A 240 -3.70 -4.03 12.09
N LEU A 241 -2.42 -4.08 11.68
CA LEU A 241 -1.47 -5.09 12.10
C LEU A 241 -1.26 -5.07 13.62
N ARG A 242 -0.91 -3.90 14.16
CA ARG A 242 -0.53 -3.74 15.57
C ARG A 242 -1.67 -4.04 16.55
N LYS A 243 -2.90 -3.64 16.20
CA LYS A 243 -4.09 -3.74 17.05
C LYS A 243 -4.98 -4.93 16.69
N SER A 244 -4.60 -5.74 15.70
CA SER A 244 -5.38 -6.90 15.22
C SER A 244 -6.86 -6.56 14.94
N THR A 245 -7.10 -5.47 14.19
CA THR A 245 -8.47 -4.94 14.04
C THR A 245 -9.31 -5.71 13.01
N HIS A 246 -8.72 -6.62 12.25
CA HIS A 246 -9.36 -7.35 11.15
C HIS A 246 -10.03 -6.42 10.11
N THR A 247 -9.46 -5.23 9.93
CA THR A 247 -9.98 -4.26 8.95
C THR A 247 -9.73 -4.76 7.54
N VAL A 248 -10.71 -4.58 6.66
CA VAL A 248 -10.61 -4.91 5.23
C VAL A 248 -10.05 -3.72 4.47
N TYR A 249 -8.94 -3.95 3.76
CA TYR A 249 -8.35 -3.00 2.82
C TYR A 249 -8.03 -3.70 1.49
N PRO A 250 -8.14 -3.02 0.35
CA PRO A 250 -7.71 -3.56 -0.95
C PRO A 250 -6.19 -3.42 -1.10
N VAL A 251 -5.45 -4.26 -0.36
CA VAL A 251 -3.99 -4.31 -0.39
C VAL A 251 -3.48 -5.29 -1.43
N CYS A 252 -2.24 -5.10 -1.92
CA CYS A 252 -1.59 -6.06 -2.82
C CYS A 252 -1.23 -7.32 -2.06
N SER A 253 -1.86 -8.42 -2.43
CA SER A 253 -1.62 -9.74 -1.82
C SER A 253 -1.45 -10.80 -2.90
N LEU A 254 -0.64 -11.83 -2.61
CA LEU A 254 -0.46 -12.96 -3.51
C LEU A 254 -1.72 -13.82 -3.54
N ALA A 255 -2.34 -13.92 -4.71
CA ALA A 255 -3.44 -14.84 -4.96
C ALA A 255 -2.93 -16.24 -5.31
N GLU A 256 -3.47 -17.25 -4.64
CA GLU A 256 -3.17 -18.69 -4.82
C GLU A 256 -4.46 -19.50 -4.93
N GLY A 257 -5.35 -19.09 -5.81
CA GLY A 257 -6.67 -19.68 -6.05
C GLY A 257 -7.82 -18.72 -5.78
N GLU A 258 -7.61 -17.69 -4.97
CA GLU A 258 -8.65 -16.70 -4.68
C GLU A 258 -9.06 -15.98 -5.99
N TYR A 259 -10.36 -15.82 -6.19
CA TYR A 259 -10.97 -15.26 -7.43
C TYR A 259 -10.56 -16.00 -8.73
N GLY A 260 -10.08 -17.25 -8.64
CA GLY A 260 -9.55 -18.01 -9.78
C GLY A 260 -8.14 -17.57 -10.23
N LEU A 261 -7.50 -16.67 -9.50
CA LEU A 261 -6.16 -16.16 -9.80
C LEU A 261 -5.08 -17.00 -9.12
N ASN A 262 -3.95 -17.17 -9.81
CA ASN A 262 -2.81 -17.91 -9.28
C ASN A 262 -1.50 -17.18 -9.57
N ASN A 263 -0.62 -17.17 -8.57
CA ASN A 263 0.74 -16.64 -8.66
C ASN A 263 0.80 -15.18 -9.19
N VAL A 264 -0.14 -14.34 -8.75
CA VAL A 264 -0.19 -12.94 -9.11
C VAL A 264 -0.46 -12.09 -7.86
N VAL A 265 0.21 -10.95 -7.77
CA VAL A 265 0.04 -9.98 -6.69
C VAL A 265 -0.68 -8.76 -7.22
N LEU A 266 -1.81 -8.41 -6.65
CA LEU A 266 -2.59 -7.22 -7.01
C LEU A 266 -3.51 -6.80 -5.87
N GLY A 267 -4.10 -5.62 -5.96
CA GLY A 267 -5.03 -5.06 -4.98
C GLY A 267 -6.31 -5.89 -4.87
N LEU A 268 -6.46 -6.62 -3.76
CA LEU A 268 -7.63 -7.46 -3.46
C LEU A 268 -8.17 -7.13 -2.07
N PRO A 269 -9.50 -7.21 -1.86
CA PRO A 269 -10.07 -7.06 -0.54
C PRO A 269 -9.42 -8.07 0.42
N SER A 270 -8.78 -7.58 1.48
CA SER A 270 -8.00 -8.42 2.39
C SER A 270 -8.19 -7.94 3.82
N THR A 271 -8.37 -8.85 4.75
CA THR A 271 -8.34 -8.57 6.18
C THR A 271 -6.90 -8.43 6.66
N ILE A 272 -6.65 -7.44 7.52
CA ILE A 272 -5.35 -7.22 8.16
C ILE A 272 -5.50 -7.37 9.68
N SER A 273 -4.68 -8.22 10.26
CA SER A 273 -4.64 -8.48 11.70
C SER A 273 -3.20 -8.71 12.18
N SER A 274 -3.00 -9.02 13.45
CA SER A 274 -1.71 -9.45 13.98
C SER A 274 -1.17 -10.75 13.36
N ASP A 275 -1.99 -11.49 12.64
CA ASP A 275 -1.55 -12.68 11.88
C ASP A 275 -1.09 -12.31 10.45
N GLY A 276 -1.11 -11.02 10.11
CA GLY A 276 -0.78 -10.49 8.79
C GLY A 276 -2.01 -10.28 7.92
N VAL A 277 -1.83 -10.47 6.60
CA VAL A 277 -2.86 -10.25 5.58
C VAL A 277 -3.52 -11.57 5.15
N LYS A 278 -4.85 -11.53 4.93
CA LYS A 278 -5.61 -12.65 4.37
C LYS A 278 -6.62 -12.12 3.34
N ILE A 279 -6.55 -12.61 2.11
CA ILE A 279 -7.52 -12.25 1.06
C ILE A 279 -8.93 -12.68 1.45
N LEU A 280 -9.89 -11.79 1.29
CA LEU A 280 -11.32 -12.05 1.49
C LEU A 280 -11.91 -12.61 0.20
N ALA A 281 -11.79 -13.93 0.00
CA ALA A 281 -12.21 -14.59 -1.24
C ALA A 281 -13.72 -14.54 -1.53
N GLY A 282 -14.53 -14.19 -0.55
CA GLY A 282 -16.00 -14.14 -0.67
C GLY A 282 -16.56 -12.75 -0.99
N TYR A 283 -15.74 -11.72 -1.28
CA TYR A 283 -16.27 -10.43 -1.69
C TYR A 283 -16.97 -10.55 -3.04
N PRO A 284 -18.24 -10.10 -3.14
CA PRO A 284 -19.03 -10.28 -4.36
C PRO A 284 -18.48 -9.42 -5.50
N LEU A 285 -18.24 -10.04 -6.65
CA LEU A 285 -17.89 -9.36 -7.90
C LEU A 285 -18.87 -9.78 -8.98
N THR A 286 -19.36 -8.83 -9.75
CA THR A 286 -20.15 -9.09 -10.97
C THR A 286 -19.26 -9.75 -12.04
N GLU A 287 -19.85 -10.34 -13.08
CA GLU A 287 -19.06 -10.93 -14.17
C GLU A 287 -18.16 -9.88 -14.86
N ARG A 288 -18.65 -8.65 -15.05
CA ARG A 288 -17.89 -7.54 -15.61
C ARG A 288 -16.67 -7.16 -14.73
N GLU A 289 -16.85 -7.13 -13.41
CA GLU A 289 -15.78 -6.86 -12.45
C GLU A 289 -14.75 -8.00 -12.43
N LYS A 290 -15.19 -9.27 -12.55
CA LYS A 290 -14.28 -10.43 -12.70
C LYS A 290 -13.47 -10.35 -14.00
N GLU A 291 -14.08 -9.95 -15.11
CA GLU A 291 -13.37 -9.74 -16.37
C GLU A 291 -12.31 -8.64 -16.23
N SER A 292 -12.64 -7.52 -15.56
CA SER A 292 -11.71 -6.44 -15.27
C SER A 292 -10.56 -6.90 -14.38
N LEU A 293 -10.86 -7.72 -13.36
CA LEU A 293 -9.86 -8.32 -12.49
C LEU A 293 -8.89 -9.22 -13.27
N ASN A 294 -9.40 -10.10 -14.12
CA ASN A 294 -8.59 -10.98 -14.96
C ASN A 294 -7.69 -10.20 -15.93
N LYS A 295 -8.22 -9.12 -16.53
CA LYS A 295 -7.44 -8.22 -17.38
C LYS A 295 -6.29 -7.59 -16.61
N SER A 296 -6.56 -7.07 -15.43
CA SER A 296 -5.58 -6.46 -14.55
C SER A 296 -4.50 -7.47 -14.12
N ALA A 297 -4.91 -8.66 -13.72
CA ALA A 297 -4.02 -9.77 -13.36
C ALA A 297 -3.11 -10.17 -14.53
N GLY A 298 -3.64 -10.21 -15.76
CA GLY A 298 -2.86 -10.51 -16.97
C GLY A 298 -1.77 -9.48 -17.26
N ILE A 299 -1.99 -8.21 -16.92
CA ILE A 299 -0.98 -7.14 -17.05
C ILE A 299 0.16 -7.37 -16.05
N ILE A 300 -0.17 -7.61 -14.78
CA ILE A 300 0.83 -7.87 -13.74
C ILE A 300 1.62 -9.16 -14.02
N ALA A 301 0.95 -10.23 -14.45
CA ALA A 301 1.62 -11.48 -14.81
C ALA A 301 2.67 -11.29 -15.93
N LYS A 302 2.41 -10.43 -16.91
CA LYS A 302 3.40 -10.09 -17.96
C LYS A 302 4.61 -9.35 -17.38
N MET A 303 4.40 -8.41 -16.45
CA MET A 303 5.48 -7.69 -15.80
C MET A 303 6.35 -8.61 -14.94
N ILE A 304 5.72 -9.53 -14.18
CA ILE A 304 6.42 -10.56 -13.39
C ILE A 304 7.24 -11.46 -14.32
N SER A 305 6.65 -11.93 -15.43
CA SER A 305 7.35 -12.78 -16.41
C SER A 305 8.56 -12.07 -17.05
N HIS A 306 8.52 -10.76 -17.21
CA HIS A 306 9.66 -9.97 -17.67
C HIS A 306 10.82 -10.05 -16.67
N LEU A 307 10.55 -9.84 -15.39
CA LEU A 307 11.55 -9.91 -14.33
C LEU A 307 12.17 -11.32 -14.18
N ASP A 308 11.34 -12.37 -14.21
CA ASP A 308 11.80 -13.75 -14.08
C ASP A 308 12.70 -14.18 -15.25
N LYS A 309 12.49 -13.63 -16.46
CA LYS A 309 13.38 -13.87 -17.61
C LYS A 309 14.70 -13.14 -17.47
N ALA A 310 14.69 -11.89 -16.97
CA ALA A 310 15.90 -11.11 -16.77
C ALA A 310 16.82 -11.71 -15.68
N GLU A 311 16.28 -12.49 -14.74
CA GLU A 311 17.07 -13.20 -13.71
C GLU A 311 17.75 -14.47 -14.22
N ASN A 312 17.22 -15.08 -15.28
CA ASN A 312 17.72 -16.35 -15.83
C ASN A 312 18.69 -16.15 -17.01
N CYS A 313 19.01 -14.91 -17.39
CA CYS A 313 20.01 -14.52 -18.39
C CYS A 313 21.27 -13.96 -17.75
#